data_4f6479d884b356dcda4e004647d4a055
#
_entry.id   4f6479d884b356dcda4e004647d4a055
#
_cell.length_a   1.000
_cell.length_b   1.000
_cell.length_c   1.000
_cell.angle_alpha   90.00
_cell.angle_beta   90.00
_cell.angle_gamma   90.00
#
_symmetry.space_group_name_H-M   'P 1'
#
loop_
_entity.id
_entity.type
_entity.pdbx_description
1 polymer ?
#
loop_
_entity_poly.entity_id
_entity_poly.type
_entity_poly.pdbx_seq_one_letter_code
_entity_poly.pdbx_strand_id
1 'polypeptide(L)'
;MTTKSQPAILALMALASLALALLYASPASAEDKSKHKPYAMIFGTAYGPDDRPIYGVKVTIHPDGRKHPTWELTSDHRGEFAQRVPPGPGDYVASGVVEIIPVENGKPHKSKKKRLTGQAKIHVAGEEERDFTLHLQ
;
A
#
# COMPACT_ATOMS: atom_id res chain seq x y z
N MET A 1 53.03 57.77 34.02
CA MET A 1 52.89 56.49 33.33
C MET A 1 51.42 56.25 33.07
N THR A 2 50.97 56.46 31.86
CA THR A 2 49.57 56.36 31.46
C THR A 2 49.41 55.03 30.73
N THR A 3 48.78 54.07 31.40
CA THR A 3 48.33 52.85 30.78
C THR A 3 47.06 53.15 29.95
N LYS A 4 47.22 53.20 28.65
CA LYS A 4 46.12 53.41 27.74
C LYS A 4 45.43 52.10 27.51
N SER A 5 44.31 51.93 28.19
CA SER A 5 43.43 50.76 28.05
C SER A 5 42.97 50.58 26.59
N GLN A 6 43.05 49.38 26.14
CA GLN A 6 42.54 48.97 24.82
C GLN A 6 41.12 48.38 24.94
N PRO A 7 40.07 49.19 24.78
CA PRO A 7 38.71 48.63 24.74
C PRO A 7 38.30 48.13 23.34
N ALA A 8 39.07 48.46 22.29
CA ALA A 8 38.65 48.14 20.93
C ALA A 8 38.78 46.67 20.50
N ILE A 9 39.75 45.95 21.11
CA ILE A 9 40.01 44.54 20.75
C ILE A 9 38.96 43.61 21.33
N LEU A 10 38.44 43.88 22.51
CA LEU A 10 37.37 43.07 23.14
C LEU A 10 36.04 43.19 22.42
N ALA A 11 35.74 44.39 21.84
CA ALA A 11 34.51 44.59 21.07
C ALA A 11 34.52 43.83 19.73
N LEU A 12 35.71 43.70 19.12
CA LEU A 12 35.85 42.96 17.84
C LEU A 12 35.69 41.44 18.02
N MET A 13 36.15 40.92 19.16
CA MET A 13 36.02 39.47 19.48
C MET A 13 34.57 39.06 19.78
N ALA A 14 33.79 39.96 20.37
CA ALA A 14 32.38 39.69 20.68
C ALA A 14 31.51 39.65 19.42
N LEU A 15 31.81 40.46 18.41
CA LEU A 15 31.10 40.48 17.13
C LEU A 15 31.41 39.25 16.26
N ALA A 16 32.63 38.73 16.32
CA ALA A 16 33.02 37.54 15.57
C ALA A 16 32.36 36.27 16.12
N SER A 17 32.13 36.19 17.44
CA SER A 17 31.45 35.04 18.05
C SER A 17 29.95 34.99 17.77
N LEU A 18 29.30 36.14 17.59
CA LEU A 18 27.89 36.21 17.26
C LEU A 18 27.62 35.83 15.80
N ALA A 19 28.54 36.15 14.89
CA ALA A 19 28.42 35.79 13.47
C ALA A 19 28.59 34.29 13.23
N LEU A 20 29.38 33.59 14.06
CA LEU A 20 29.62 32.15 13.95
C LEU A 20 28.43 31.32 14.44
N ALA A 21 27.64 31.82 15.38
CA ALA A 21 26.46 31.17 15.88
C ALA A 21 25.29 31.13 14.87
N LEU A 22 25.24 32.07 13.94
CA LEU A 22 24.22 32.12 12.88
C LEU A 22 24.45 31.10 11.75
N LEU A 23 25.67 30.60 11.60
CA LEU A 23 26.00 29.59 10.57
C LEU A 23 25.60 28.18 10.94
N TYR A 24 25.27 27.92 12.21
CA TYR A 24 24.79 26.60 12.68
C TYR A 24 23.26 26.54 12.86
N ALA A 25 22.52 27.57 12.51
CA ALA A 25 21.09 27.48 12.35
C ALA A 25 20.80 26.67 11.08
N SER A 26 20.93 25.35 11.18
CA SER A 26 20.36 24.45 10.16
C SER A 26 18.88 24.80 10.09
N PRO A 27 18.33 25.09 8.89
CA PRO A 27 16.90 25.16 8.77
C PRO A 27 16.38 23.79 9.20
N ALA A 28 15.63 23.75 10.28
CA ALA A 28 14.82 22.58 10.59
C ALA A 28 14.07 22.29 9.30
N SER A 29 14.42 21.20 8.63
CA SER A 29 13.66 20.68 7.52
C SER A 29 12.25 20.54 8.07
N ALA A 30 11.36 21.44 7.64
CA ALA A 30 9.95 21.21 7.81
C ALA A 30 9.71 19.86 7.13
N GLU A 31 9.60 18.80 7.93
CA GLU A 31 9.03 17.54 7.46
C GLU A 31 7.70 17.95 6.85
N ASP A 32 7.66 17.94 5.54
CA ASP A 32 6.43 18.00 4.79
C ASP A 32 5.65 16.75 5.24
N LYS A 33 4.88 16.91 6.31
CA LYS A 33 3.84 15.98 6.71
C LYS A 33 2.80 16.03 5.60
N SER A 34 3.20 15.51 4.44
CA SER A 34 2.26 15.17 3.42
C SER A 34 1.23 14.32 4.15
N LYS A 35 0.04 14.89 4.27
CA LYS A 35 -1.08 14.27 4.96
C LYS A 35 -1.50 13.05 4.15
N HIS A 36 -0.71 11.97 4.24
CA HIS A 36 -1.13 10.68 3.72
C HIS A 36 -2.41 10.31 4.48
N LYS A 37 -3.51 10.28 3.74
CA LYS A 37 -4.75 9.77 4.33
C LYS A 37 -4.48 8.36 4.81
N PRO A 38 -4.83 8.02 6.05
CA PRO A 38 -4.67 6.68 6.56
C PRO A 38 -5.41 5.69 5.67
N TYR A 39 -4.85 4.51 5.47
CA TYR A 39 -5.45 3.44 4.68
C TYR A 39 -5.08 2.08 5.26
N ALA A 40 -5.88 1.08 4.95
CA ALA A 40 -5.53 -0.31 5.10
C ALA A 40 -5.19 -0.92 3.75
N MET A 41 -4.41 -2.00 3.74
CA MET A 41 -4.07 -2.74 2.54
C MET A 41 -4.63 -4.15 2.61
N ILE A 42 -5.39 -4.53 1.62
CA ILE A 42 -5.87 -5.89 1.44
C ILE A 42 -4.98 -6.55 0.39
N PHE A 43 -4.31 -7.65 0.77
CA PHE A 43 -3.56 -8.52 -0.13
C PHE A 43 -4.32 -9.82 -0.33
N GLY A 44 -4.49 -10.23 -1.56
CA GLY A 44 -5.15 -11.48 -1.88
C GLY A 44 -4.35 -12.31 -2.85
N THR A 45 -4.49 -13.64 -2.74
CA THR A 45 -4.00 -14.59 -3.73
C THR A 45 -5.15 -15.46 -4.21
N ALA A 46 -5.34 -15.51 -5.51
CA ALA A 46 -6.37 -16.32 -6.16
C ALA A 46 -5.83 -17.70 -6.52
N TYR A 47 -6.50 -18.75 -6.03
CA TYR A 47 -6.17 -20.15 -6.29
C TYR A 47 -7.31 -20.85 -7.03
N GLY A 48 -6.93 -21.78 -7.90
CA GLY A 48 -7.86 -22.68 -8.58
C GLY A 48 -8.22 -23.92 -7.78
N PRO A 49 -9.01 -24.83 -8.39
CA PRO A 49 -9.40 -26.11 -7.76
C PRO A 49 -8.23 -27.06 -7.49
N ASP A 50 -7.10 -26.85 -8.16
CA ASP A 50 -5.85 -27.60 -8.02
C ASP A 50 -4.86 -26.98 -7.03
N ASP A 51 -5.31 -25.99 -6.23
CA ASP A 51 -4.50 -25.22 -5.29
C ASP A 51 -3.30 -24.50 -5.94
N ARG A 52 -3.40 -24.19 -7.23
CA ARG A 52 -2.41 -23.40 -7.94
C ARG A 52 -2.87 -21.96 -8.11
N PRO A 53 -1.95 -20.97 -7.97
CA PRO A 53 -2.27 -19.58 -8.24
C PRO A 53 -2.76 -19.39 -9.68
N ILE A 54 -3.77 -18.55 -9.86
CA ILE A 54 -4.32 -18.27 -11.19
C ILE A 54 -4.06 -16.83 -11.58
N TYR A 55 -3.42 -16.66 -12.74
CA TYR A 55 -3.24 -15.37 -13.41
C TYR A 55 -4.53 -14.90 -14.08
N GLY A 56 -4.74 -13.57 -14.09
CA GLY A 56 -5.80 -12.95 -14.88
C GLY A 56 -7.20 -13.09 -14.30
N VAL A 57 -7.33 -13.42 -13.02
CA VAL A 57 -8.62 -13.43 -12.32
C VAL A 57 -9.11 -12.00 -12.18
N LYS A 58 -10.32 -11.71 -12.65
CA LYS A 58 -11.01 -10.45 -12.39
C LYS A 58 -11.55 -10.49 -10.97
N VAL A 59 -11.04 -9.61 -10.13
CA VAL A 59 -11.42 -9.50 -8.71
C VAL A 59 -12.18 -8.21 -8.50
N THR A 60 -13.32 -8.29 -7.84
CA THR A 60 -14.08 -7.13 -7.40
C THR A 60 -14.12 -7.10 -5.88
N ILE A 61 -13.91 -5.93 -5.30
CA ILE A 61 -13.98 -5.73 -3.85
C ILE A 61 -14.99 -4.63 -3.55
N HIS A 62 -15.80 -4.84 -2.54
CA HIS A 62 -16.75 -3.86 -2.04
C HIS A 62 -16.95 -3.99 -0.52
N PRO A 63 -17.34 -2.92 0.18
CA PRO A 63 -17.79 -3.02 1.57
C PRO A 63 -18.97 -3.98 1.69
N ASP A 64 -18.99 -4.77 2.76
CA ASP A 64 -20.11 -5.68 3.04
C ASP A 64 -21.44 -4.88 3.13
N GLY A 65 -22.49 -5.45 2.56
CA GLY A 65 -23.80 -4.77 2.43
C GLY A 65 -23.97 -3.88 1.19
N ARG A 66 -22.89 -3.59 0.43
CA ARG A 66 -23.01 -2.91 -0.86
C ARG A 66 -23.13 -3.93 -2.00
N LYS A 67 -24.01 -3.66 -2.94
CA LYS A 67 -24.26 -4.58 -4.08
C LYS A 67 -23.33 -4.34 -5.27
N HIS A 68 -22.76 -3.13 -5.37
CA HIS A 68 -21.92 -2.76 -6.51
C HIS A 68 -20.44 -2.82 -6.15
N PRO A 69 -19.58 -3.28 -7.08
CA PRO A 69 -18.13 -3.23 -6.91
C PRO A 69 -17.67 -1.80 -6.64
N THR A 70 -16.77 -1.64 -5.68
CA THR A 70 -16.11 -0.37 -5.41
C THR A 70 -14.73 -0.33 -6.08
N TRP A 71 -14.07 -1.48 -6.12
CA TRP A 71 -12.76 -1.66 -6.76
C TRP A 71 -12.77 -2.88 -7.66
N GLU A 72 -12.10 -2.76 -8.80
CA GLU A 72 -11.87 -3.84 -9.76
C GLU A 72 -10.38 -4.03 -10.00
N LEU A 73 -9.91 -5.25 -9.90
CA LEU A 73 -8.51 -5.64 -9.98
C LEU A 73 -8.35 -6.86 -10.88
N THR A 74 -7.10 -7.14 -11.25
CA THR A 74 -6.75 -8.37 -11.94
C THR A 74 -5.54 -9.00 -11.25
N SER A 75 -5.59 -10.31 -10.99
CA SER A 75 -4.46 -11.02 -10.39
C SER A 75 -3.28 -11.10 -11.35
N ASP A 76 -2.07 -10.99 -10.80
CA ASP A 76 -0.83 -11.08 -11.54
C ASP A 76 -0.41 -12.53 -11.85
N HIS A 77 0.82 -12.74 -12.36
CA HIS A 77 1.34 -14.07 -12.70
C HIS A 77 1.49 -15.01 -11.50
N ARG A 78 1.49 -14.49 -10.29
CA ARG A 78 1.51 -15.26 -9.03
C ARG A 78 0.11 -15.45 -8.44
N GLY A 79 -0.92 -14.98 -9.14
CA GLY A 79 -2.29 -14.96 -8.64
C GLY A 79 -2.54 -13.87 -7.59
N GLU A 80 -1.58 -12.97 -7.38
CA GLU A 80 -1.62 -11.95 -6.33
C GLU A 80 -2.30 -10.67 -6.82
N PHE A 81 -2.95 -9.99 -5.89
CA PHE A 81 -3.55 -8.67 -6.10
C PHE A 81 -3.58 -7.90 -4.77
N ALA A 82 -3.58 -6.57 -4.85
CA ALA A 82 -3.61 -5.72 -3.66
C ALA A 82 -4.51 -4.50 -3.89
N GLN A 83 -5.22 -4.09 -2.85
CA GLN A 83 -6.10 -2.94 -2.88
C GLN A 83 -5.99 -2.11 -1.60
N ARG A 84 -5.81 -0.81 -1.75
CA ARG A 84 -5.95 0.13 -0.65
C ARG A 84 -7.43 0.38 -0.37
N VAL A 85 -7.80 0.27 0.90
CA VAL A 85 -9.15 0.53 1.37
C VAL A 85 -9.12 1.52 2.53
N PRO A 86 -10.22 2.20 2.86
CA PRO A 86 -10.31 3.00 4.08
C PRO A 86 -9.95 2.17 5.30
N PRO A 87 -9.26 2.75 6.32
CA PRO A 87 -8.93 2.03 7.54
C PRO A 87 -10.20 1.61 8.28
N GLY A 88 -10.10 0.46 8.97
CA GLY A 88 -11.24 -0.12 9.69
C GLY A 88 -11.70 0.67 10.92
N PRO A 89 -12.68 0.10 11.65
CA PRO A 89 -13.21 -1.25 11.43
C PRO A 89 -14.17 -1.30 10.22
N GLY A 90 -14.08 -2.37 9.45
CA GLY A 90 -14.96 -2.59 8.31
C GLY A 90 -14.80 -4.00 7.72
N ASP A 91 -15.88 -4.48 7.13
CA ASP A 91 -15.93 -5.75 6.44
C ASP A 91 -16.03 -5.53 4.94
N TYR A 92 -15.28 -6.34 4.19
CA TYR A 92 -15.23 -6.30 2.74
C TYR A 92 -15.54 -7.67 2.16
N VAL A 93 -16.08 -7.68 0.96
CA VAL A 93 -16.31 -8.88 0.17
C VAL A 93 -15.47 -8.79 -1.08
N ALA A 94 -14.60 -9.78 -1.30
CA ALA A 94 -13.86 -9.97 -2.52
C ALA A 94 -14.49 -11.10 -3.33
N SER A 95 -14.77 -10.86 -4.60
CA SER A 95 -15.31 -11.86 -5.52
C SER A 95 -14.41 -11.96 -6.74
N GLY A 96 -14.05 -13.18 -7.13
CA GLY A 96 -13.21 -13.44 -8.28
C GLY A 96 -13.93 -14.23 -9.36
N VAL A 97 -13.59 -13.95 -10.61
CA VAL A 97 -14.06 -14.71 -11.77
C VAL A 97 -12.95 -14.84 -12.81
N VAL A 98 -12.81 -16.02 -13.37
CA VAL A 98 -11.89 -16.30 -14.48
C VAL A 98 -12.48 -17.36 -15.41
N GLU A 99 -12.18 -17.26 -16.71
CA GLU A 99 -12.43 -18.32 -17.68
C GLU A 99 -11.11 -19.05 -17.97
N ILE A 100 -11.10 -20.34 -17.78
CA ILE A 100 -9.97 -21.21 -18.10
C ILE A 100 -10.28 -22.14 -19.24
N ILE A 101 -9.26 -22.56 -19.98
CA ILE A 101 -9.35 -23.61 -20.99
C ILE A 101 -8.78 -24.89 -20.37
N PRO A 102 -9.62 -25.91 -20.09
CA PRO A 102 -9.12 -27.16 -19.53
C PRO A 102 -8.09 -27.83 -20.45
N VAL A 103 -7.06 -28.39 -19.86
CA VAL A 103 -6.09 -29.21 -20.56
C VAL A 103 -6.39 -30.67 -20.25
N GLU A 104 -6.79 -31.45 -21.26
CA GLU A 104 -7.00 -32.90 -21.18
C GLU A 104 -5.95 -33.60 -22.05
N ASN A 105 -5.26 -34.58 -21.48
CA ASN A 105 -4.19 -35.34 -22.18
C ASN A 105 -3.11 -34.45 -22.83
N GLY A 106 -2.72 -33.36 -22.14
CA GLY A 106 -1.69 -32.43 -22.60
C GLY A 106 -2.12 -31.49 -23.75
N LYS A 107 -3.39 -31.51 -24.15
CA LYS A 107 -3.93 -30.66 -25.21
C LYS A 107 -5.02 -29.72 -24.67
N PRO A 108 -4.96 -28.43 -25.00
CA PRO A 108 -6.01 -27.47 -24.58
C PRO A 108 -7.32 -27.73 -25.35
N HIS A 109 -8.39 -27.98 -24.65
CA HIS A 109 -9.74 -28.10 -25.21
C HIS A 109 -10.36 -26.70 -25.39
N LYS A 110 -10.02 -26.00 -26.47
CA LYS A 110 -10.50 -24.63 -26.77
C LYS A 110 -12.02 -24.46 -26.83
N SER A 111 -12.75 -25.55 -27.06
CA SER A 111 -14.22 -25.54 -27.10
C SER A 111 -14.90 -25.68 -25.75
N LYS A 112 -14.16 -26.03 -24.71
CA LYS A 112 -14.68 -26.25 -23.36
C LYS A 112 -14.12 -25.20 -22.40
N LYS A 113 -14.54 -23.95 -22.54
CA LYS A 113 -14.23 -22.92 -21.53
C LYS A 113 -14.95 -23.25 -20.22
N LYS A 114 -14.22 -23.24 -19.13
CA LYS A 114 -14.77 -23.39 -17.77
C LYS A 114 -14.66 -22.05 -17.05
N ARG A 115 -15.78 -21.57 -16.52
CA ARG A 115 -15.81 -20.40 -15.66
C ARG A 115 -15.63 -20.81 -14.20
N LEU A 116 -14.64 -20.24 -13.55
CA LEU A 116 -14.41 -20.42 -12.13
C LEU A 116 -14.80 -19.13 -11.40
N THR A 117 -15.41 -19.27 -10.25
CA THR A 117 -15.83 -18.17 -9.38
C THR A 117 -15.46 -18.46 -7.93
N GLY A 118 -15.24 -17.41 -7.15
CA GLY A 118 -14.97 -17.53 -5.73
C GLY A 118 -15.30 -16.24 -5.00
N GLN A 119 -15.51 -16.35 -3.70
CA GLN A 119 -15.81 -15.22 -2.84
C GLN A 119 -15.16 -15.41 -1.47
N ALA A 120 -14.68 -14.31 -0.88
CA ALA A 120 -14.12 -14.27 0.47
C ALA A 120 -14.58 -13.01 1.20
N LYS A 121 -14.77 -13.11 2.51
CA LYS A 121 -14.99 -11.97 3.40
C LYS A 121 -13.72 -11.62 4.13
N ILE A 122 -13.42 -10.33 4.23
CA ILE A 122 -12.21 -9.81 4.84
C ILE A 122 -12.61 -8.77 5.88
N HIS A 123 -12.16 -8.96 7.12
CA HIS A 123 -12.30 -7.96 8.18
C HIS A 123 -11.04 -7.12 8.28
N VAL A 124 -11.19 -5.80 8.29
CA VAL A 124 -10.13 -4.82 8.49
C VAL A 124 -10.41 -4.08 9.80
N ALA A 125 -9.50 -4.19 10.78
CA ALA A 125 -9.69 -3.61 12.10
C ALA A 125 -9.22 -2.14 12.19
N GLY A 126 -8.19 -1.75 11.43
CA GLY A 126 -7.59 -0.43 11.50
C GLY A 126 -6.73 -0.11 10.28
N GLU A 127 -5.63 0.59 10.50
CA GLU A 127 -4.56 0.80 9.52
C GLU A 127 -3.65 -0.43 9.53
N GLU A 128 -4.00 -1.45 8.76
CA GLU A 128 -3.29 -2.72 8.75
C GLU A 128 -3.17 -3.31 7.35
N GLU A 129 -2.31 -4.29 7.22
CA GLU A 129 -2.25 -5.19 6.07
C GLU A 129 -2.99 -6.47 6.40
N ARG A 130 -3.90 -6.88 5.52
CA ARG A 130 -4.69 -8.11 5.66
C ARG A 130 -4.47 -9.01 4.47
N ASP A 131 -3.93 -10.18 4.74
CA ASP A 131 -3.79 -11.25 3.76
C ASP A 131 -5.02 -12.14 3.76
N PHE A 132 -5.44 -12.58 2.59
CA PHE A 132 -6.50 -13.55 2.43
C PHE A 132 -6.32 -14.41 1.18
N THR A 133 -7.02 -15.51 1.14
CA THR A 133 -7.01 -16.45 0.01
C THR A 133 -8.37 -16.47 -0.67
N LEU A 134 -8.37 -16.38 -1.99
CA LEU A 134 -9.57 -16.47 -2.81
C LEU A 134 -9.55 -17.79 -3.60
N HIS A 135 -10.31 -18.77 -3.16
CA HIS A 135 -10.45 -20.03 -3.87
C HIS A 135 -11.55 -19.95 -4.92
N LEU A 136 -11.21 -20.34 -6.15
CA LEU A 136 -12.10 -20.37 -7.31
C LEU A 136 -12.46 -21.81 -7.67
N GLN A 137 -13.74 -22.05 -7.89
CA GLN A 137 -14.30 -23.36 -8.23
C GLN A 137 -15.24 -23.27 -9.45
#